data_3dccb18b48f8568cc3e54f5fa8db6623
#
_entry.id   3dccb18b48f8568cc3e54f5fa8db6623
#
_cell.length_a   1.000
_cell.length_b   1.000
_cell.length_c   1.000
_cell.angle_alpha   90.00
_cell.angle_beta   90.00
_cell.angle_gamma   90.00
#
_symmetry.space_group_name_H-M   'P 1'
#
loop_
_entity.id
_entity.type
_entity.pdbx_description
1 polymer ?
#
loop_
_entity_poly.entity_id
_entity_poly.type
_entity_poly.pdbx_seq_one_letter_code
_entity_poly.pdbx_strand_id
1 'polypeptide(L)'
;MAGMLYLVPTPIGNLGDISERCRRTLEEADFIAAEDTRVSLKLLNYLGIKKSLVSYYEHNKAFKGNVILDRILAGDTCALVSDAGSPAISDPGEDLVRLCAEHGITVTAIPGPCAVITALSISGLPTGRFCFEGFLSTAKKSRKEHLSSLKGETRTMIFYEAPHKLVATLEDLAEAFGAERKISLCRELTKLHEEVVRTTLGEAIAKYAENGPKGEFVLVVDGAAPVEKEVPTAEDAGEMVKRLMSEGLSRKDAIKQTAKALDLPKNVVYDAALSIDE
;
A
#
# COMPACT_ATOMS: atom_id res chain seq x y z
N MET A 1 32.79 -13.65 -12.68
CA MET A 1 31.43 -13.87 -12.13
C MET A 1 30.66 -12.59 -12.35
N ALA A 2 29.35 -12.64 -12.64
CA ALA A 2 28.54 -11.43 -12.70
C ALA A 2 28.55 -10.72 -11.34
N GLY A 3 28.45 -9.39 -11.34
CA GLY A 3 28.25 -8.61 -10.14
C GLY A 3 26.85 -8.82 -9.55
N MET A 4 26.41 -7.93 -8.66
CA MET A 4 25.10 -8.02 -8.05
C MET A 4 24.47 -6.64 -7.84
N LEU A 5 23.14 -6.63 -7.63
CA LEU A 5 22.38 -5.44 -7.31
C LEU A 5 22.00 -5.44 -5.83
N TYR A 6 22.32 -4.37 -5.11
CA TYR A 6 21.81 -4.11 -3.78
C TYR A 6 20.76 -3.01 -3.81
N LEU A 7 19.61 -3.23 -3.18
CA LEU A 7 18.65 -2.19 -2.85
C LEU A 7 19.01 -1.65 -1.46
N VAL A 8 19.42 -0.40 -1.37
CA VAL A 8 19.92 0.19 -0.13
C VAL A 8 18.99 1.32 0.31
N PRO A 9 18.22 1.12 1.38
CA PRO A 9 17.36 2.16 1.93
C PRO A 9 18.17 3.34 2.46
N THR A 10 17.64 4.54 2.24
CA THR A 10 18.19 5.81 2.74
C THR A 10 17.29 6.38 3.85
N PRO A 11 17.80 7.26 4.72
CA PRO A 11 16.99 7.90 5.76
C PRO A 11 15.78 8.64 5.20
N ILE A 12 14.64 8.57 5.89
CA ILE A 12 13.40 9.28 5.53
C ILE A 12 13.24 10.63 6.25
N GLY A 13 14.28 11.09 6.93
CA GLY A 13 14.27 12.36 7.65
C GLY A 13 15.31 12.44 8.78
N ASN A 14 15.79 11.31 9.27
CA ASN A 14 16.78 11.24 10.35
C ASN A 14 18.01 10.44 9.90
N LEU A 15 19.16 11.09 9.79
CA LEU A 15 20.40 10.46 9.37
C LEU A 15 20.85 9.33 10.32
N GLY A 16 20.38 9.34 11.58
CA GLY A 16 20.65 8.27 12.55
C GLY A 16 19.96 6.94 12.22
N ASP A 17 19.01 6.92 11.30
CA ASP A 17 18.29 5.69 10.92
C ASP A 17 19.04 4.85 9.88
N ILE A 18 20.16 5.32 9.35
CA ILE A 18 20.97 4.53 8.43
C ILE A 18 21.69 3.41 9.20
N SER A 19 21.45 2.16 8.78
CA SER A 19 22.13 1.03 9.41
C SER A 19 23.60 0.93 8.99
N GLU A 20 24.43 0.33 9.85
CA GLU A 20 25.83 0.06 9.52
C GLU A 20 25.98 -0.84 8.28
N ARG A 21 25.00 -1.75 8.07
CA ARG A 21 24.96 -2.58 6.87
C ARG A 21 24.65 -1.78 5.60
N CYS A 22 23.75 -0.80 5.67
CA CYS A 22 23.50 0.13 4.55
C CYS A 22 24.78 0.91 4.22
N ARG A 23 25.42 1.51 5.25
CA ARG A 23 26.66 2.27 5.10
C ARG A 23 27.76 1.44 4.44
N ARG A 24 28.03 0.25 4.97
CA ARG A 24 29.06 -0.66 4.43
C ARG A 24 28.74 -1.08 3.00
N THR A 25 27.47 -1.40 2.67
CA THR A 25 27.09 -1.77 1.32
C THR A 25 27.34 -0.63 0.31
N LEU A 26 27.08 0.63 0.70
CA LEU A 26 27.40 1.80 -0.13
C LEU A 26 28.91 1.98 -0.31
N GLU A 27 29.71 1.68 0.73
CA GLU A 27 31.18 1.74 0.68
C GLU A 27 31.78 0.64 -0.20
N GLU A 28 31.21 -0.56 -0.19
CA GLU A 28 31.73 -1.73 -0.91
C GLU A 28 31.28 -1.78 -2.37
N ALA A 29 30.14 -1.18 -2.72
CA ALA A 29 29.64 -1.15 -4.11
C ALA A 29 30.63 -0.45 -5.05
N ASP A 30 30.73 -0.92 -6.31
CA ASP A 30 31.58 -0.30 -7.33
C ASP A 30 31.00 1.03 -7.81
N PHE A 31 29.66 1.14 -7.85
CA PHE A 31 28.96 2.37 -8.16
C PHE A 31 27.57 2.40 -7.53
N ILE A 32 26.98 3.59 -7.49
CA ILE A 32 25.65 3.79 -6.92
C ILE A 32 24.71 4.34 -8.01
N ALA A 33 23.58 3.66 -8.23
CA ALA A 33 22.47 4.16 -9.03
C ALA A 33 21.54 4.95 -8.12
N ALA A 34 21.23 6.20 -8.47
CA ALA A 34 20.51 7.13 -7.64
C ALA A 34 19.41 7.85 -8.42
N GLU A 35 18.26 8.09 -7.79
CA GLU A 35 17.15 8.86 -8.37
C GLU A 35 17.58 10.31 -8.61
N ASP A 36 17.91 11.04 -7.57
CA ASP A 36 18.57 12.34 -7.66
C ASP A 36 20.00 12.25 -7.09
N THR A 37 20.99 12.31 -7.99
CA THR A 37 22.40 12.23 -7.63
C THR A 37 22.85 13.36 -6.70
N ARG A 38 22.14 14.49 -6.67
CA ARG A 38 22.45 15.64 -5.79
C ARG A 38 22.04 15.34 -4.35
N VAL A 39 20.89 14.68 -4.17
CA VAL A 39 20.39 14.24 -2.86
C VAL A 39 21.30 13.15 -2.31
N SER A 40 21.57 12.13 -3.12
CA SER A 40 22.45 11.02 -2.76
C SER A 40 23.87 11.47 -2.44
N LEU A 41 24.41 12.47 -3.17
CA LEU A 41 25.74 13.02 -2.90
C LEU A 41 25.82 13.67 -1.51
N LYS A 42 24.76 14.34 -1.05
CA LYS A 42 24.72 14.91 0.33
C LYS A 42 24.81 13.82 1.38
N LEU A 43 24.07 12.72 1.20
CA LEU A 43 24.14 11.58 2.11
C LEU A 43 25.53 10.94 2.10
N LEU A 44 26.09 10.67 0.91
CA LEU A 44 27.43 10.08 0.79
C LEU A 44 28.52 10.96 1.41
N ASN A 45 28.45 12.28 1.23
CA ASN A 45 29.36 13.22 1.87
C ASN A 45 29.25 13.18 3.40
N TYR A 46 28.02 13.11 3.94
CA TYR A 46 27.80 12.95 5.37
C TYR A 46 28.42 11.66 5.92
N LEU A 47 28.32 10.56 5.15
CA LEU A 47 28.91 9.27 5.51
C LEU A 47 30.43 9.17 5.25
N GLY A 48 31.02 10.16 4.60
CA GLY A 48 32.43 10.12 4.19
C GLY A 48 32.73 9.18 3.02
N ILE A 49 31.71 8.81 2.24
CA ILE A 49 31.81 7.85 1.14
C ILE A 49 32.02 8.57 -0.19
N LYS A 50 33.01 8.11 -0.97
CA LYS A 50 33.30 8.63 -2.31
C LYS A 50 33.06 7.53 -3.34
N LYS A 51 31.97 7.60 -4.09
CA LYS A 51 31.58 6.63 -5.13
C LYS A 51 31.08 7.33 -6.38
N SER A 52 31.21 6.66 -7.53
CA SER A 52 30.62 7.13 -8.76
C SER A 52 29.10 6.99 -8.70
N LEU A 53 28.38 8.02 -9.12
CA LEU A 53 26.92 8.05 -9.17
C LEU A 53 26.45 7.92 -10.61
N VAL A 54 25.45 7.08 -10.83
CA VAL A 54 24.70 6.96 -12.08
C VAL A 54 23.26 7.41 -11.82
N SER A 55 22.79 8.42 -12.55
CA SER A 55 21.41 8.86 -12.42
C SER A 55 20.46 7.83 -13.01
N TYR A 56 19.45 7.40 -12.21
CA TYR A 56 18.43 6.43 -12.58
C TYR A 56 17.07 6.86 -12.04
N TYR A 57 16.24 7.48 -12.87
CA TYR A 57 14.93 8.02 -12.51
C TYR A 57 13.88 7.70 -13.59
N GLU A 58 12.61 7.95 -13.31
CA GLU A 58 11.47 7.50 -14.11
C GLU A 58 11.61 7.78 -15.62
N HIS A 59 12.08 8.98 -16.01
CA HIS A 59 12.18 9.32 -17.44
C HIS A 59 13.42 8.78 -18.16
N ASN A 60 14.42 8.24 -17.44
CA ASN A 60 15.62 7.66 -18.06
C ASN A 60 15.79 6.17 -17.82
N LYS A 61 14.92 5.54 -17.02
CA LYS A 61 15.03 4.16 -16.52
C LYS A 61 15.24 3.12 -17.63
N ALA A 62 14.56 3.28 -18.77
CA ALA A 62 14.69 2.34 -19.89
C ALA A 62 16.11 2.29 -20.48
N PHE A 63 16.71 3.46 -20.70
CA PHE A 63 18.08 3.55 -21.24
C PHE A 63 19.13 3.24 -20.16
N LYS A 64 19.01 3.88 -19.00
CA LYS A 64 20.00 3.74 -17.92
C LYS A 64 19.95 2.37 -17.27
N GLY A 65 18.77 1.70 -17.23
CA GLY A 65 18.65 0.34 -16.76
C GLY A 65 19.57 -0.63 -17.51
N ASN A 66 19.63 -0.54 -18.84
CA ASN A 66 20.53 -1.34 -19.65
C ASN A 66 22.01 -1.02 -19.38
N VAL A 67 22.36 0.26 -19.23
CA VAL A 67 23.74 0.67 -18.88
C VAL A 67 24.18 0.10 -17.52
N ILE A 68 23.29 0.12 -16.54
CA ILE A 68 23.53 -0.46 -15.21
C ILE A 68 23.66 -1.98 -15.32
N LEU A 69 22.74 -2.62 -16.05
CA LEU A 69 22.78 -4.06 -16.31
C LEU A 69 24.10 -4.52 -16.93
N ASP A 70 24.55 -3.85 -17.99
CA ASP A 70 25.80 -4.19 -18.68
C ASP A 70 27.01 -4.14 -17.74
N ARG A 71 27.06 -3.16 -16.85
CA ARG A 71 28.12 -3.05 -15.84
C ARG A 71 28.06 -4.19 -14.84
N ILE A 72 26.86 -4.55 -14.36
CA ILE A 72 26.68 -5.66 -13.43
C ILE A 72 27.06 -7.00 -14.11
N LEU A 73 26.70 -7.20 -15.39
CA LEU A 73 27.12 -8.37 -16.17
C LEU A 73 28.64 -8.42 -16.36
N ALA A 74 29.30 -7.27 -16.46
CA ALA A 74 30.76 -7.18 -16.53
C ALA A 74 31.47 -7.47 -15.20
N GLY A 75 30.70 -7.57 -14.09
CA GLY A 75 31.22 -7.93 -12.77
C GLY A 75 31.11 -6.84 -11.70
N ASP A 76 30.63 -5.65 -12.04
CA ASP A 76 30.46 -4.54 -11.08
C ASP A 76 29.29 -4.83 -10.12
N THR A 77 29.45 -4.45 -8.88
CA THR A 77 28.39 -4.43 -7.87
C THR A 77 27.73 -3.05 -7.83
N CYS A 78 26.41 -3.01 -7.99
CA CYS A 78 25.63 -1.78 -7.94
C CYS A 78 24.82 -1.68 -6.64
N ALA A 79 24.83 -0.49 -6.00
CA ALA A 79 23.89 -0.14 -4.97
C ALA A 79 22.83 0.83 -5.57
N LEU A 80 21.55 0.44 -5.55
CA LEU A 80 20.44 1.32 -5.93
C LEU A 80 19.90 2.01 -4.68
N VAL A 81 19.77 3.34 -4.74
CA VAL A 81 19.16 4.18 -3.69
C VAL A 81 18.07 5.06 -4.28
N SER A 82 17.06 5.38 -3.48
CA SER A 82 16.09 6.46 -3.74
C SER A 82 16.44 7.71 -2.92
N ASP A 83 15.72 8.78 -3.15
CA ASP A 83 15.92 10.05 -2.43
C ASP A 83 15.62 9.89 -0.93
N ALA A 84 14.64 9.04 -0.56
CA ALA A 84 14.29 8.74 0.82
C ALA A 84 13.62 7.36 0.93
N GLY A 85 14.07 6.56 1.89
CA GLY A 85 13.45 5.26 2.19
C GLY A 85 13.95 4.10 1.34
N SER A 86 13.10 3.11 1.19
CA SER A 86 13.40 1.85 0.48
C SER A 86 13.19 2.03 -1.02
N PRO A 87 14.22 1.86 -1.86
CA PRO A 87 14.09 2.00 -3.31
C PRO A 87 13.15 0.94 -3.90
N ALA A 88 12.61 1.20 -5.09
CA ALA A 88 11.64 0.39 -5.81
C ALA A 88 10.22 0.31 -5.17
N ILE A 89 9.95 1.09 -4.12
CA ILE A 89 8.61 1.20 -3.51
C ILE A 89 8.14 2.66 -3.66
N SER A 90 7.28 2.95 -4.61
CA SER A 90 6.89 4.29 -5.09
C SER A 90 8.02 5.11 -5.72
N ASP A 91 9.18 4.51 -5.90
CA ASP A 91 10.39 5.09 -6.44
C ASP A 91 10.90 4.25 -7.61
N PRO A 92 11.79 4.78 -8.47
CA PRO A 92 12.41 3.99 -9.53
C PRO A 92 13.20 2.81 -8.97
N GLY A 93 13.10 1.66 -9.65
CA GLY A 93 13.84 0.46 -9.24
C GLY A 93 13.20 -0.87 -9.61
N GLU A 94 11.86 -0.94 -9.62
CA GLU A 94 11.12 -2.15 -9.97
C GLU A 94 11.57 -2.74 -11.32
N ASP A 95 11.68 -1.88 -12.33
CA ASP A 95 12.13 -2.29 -13.67
C ASP A 95 13.56 -2.84 -13.66
N LEU A 96 14.45 -2.23 -12.87
CA LEU A 96 15.84 -2.67 -12.75
C LEU A 96 15.94 -4.03 -12.02
N VAL A 97 15.15 -4.21 -10.95
CA VAL A 97 15.06 -5.49 -10.23
C VAL A 97 14.56 -6.59 -11.16
N ARG A 98 13.51 -6.33 -11.94
CA ARG A 98 12.97 -7.27 -12.91
C ARG A 98 14.00 -7.60 -13.97
N LEU A 99 14.67 -6.59 -14.53
CA LEU A 99 15.71 -6.77 -15.55
C LEU A 99 16.88 -7.61 -15.02
N CYS A 100 17.34 -7.38 -13.79
CA CYS A 100 18.36 -8.20 -13.15
C CYS A 100 17.90 -9.66 -12.97
N ALA A 101 16.66 -9.87 -12.53
CA ALA A 101 16.10 -11.20 -12.35
C ALA A 101 16.01 -11.97 -13.67
N GLU A 102 15.59 -11.33 -14.76
CA GLU A 102 15.53 -11.91 -16.11
C GLU A 102 16.91 -12.36 -16.62
N HIS A 103 17.99 -11.73 -16.15
CA HIS A 103 19.37 -12.06 -16.52
C HIS A 103 20.09 -12.92 -15.46
N GLY A 104 19.37 -13.47 -14.47
CA GLY A 104 19.96 -14.31 -13.44
C GLY A 104 20.94 -13.60 -12.50
N ILE A 105 20.87 -12.27 -12.41
CA ILE A 105 21.69 -11.47 -11.50
C ILE A 105 21.09 -11.54 -10.09
N THR A 106 21.95 -11.75 -9.11
CA THR A 106 21.55 -11.73 -7.71
C THR A 106 21.14 -10.32 -7.28
N VAL A 107 19.93 -10.18 -6.73
CA VAL A 107 19.43 -8.95 -6.14
C VAL A 107 19.24 -9.15 -4.64
N THR A 108 19.77 -8.23 -3.83
CA THR A 108 19.65 -8.27 -2.37
C THR A 108 19.11 -6.95 -1.85
N ALA A 109 18.04 -6.98 -1.05
CA ALA A 109 17.55 -5.81 -0.35
C ALA A 109 18.12 -5.76 1.07
N ILE A 110 18.62 -4.59 1.47
CA ILE A 110 19.06 -4.32 2.83
C ILE A 110 17.83 -3.81 3.62
N PRO A 111 17.46 -4.39 4.77
CA PRO A 111 16.41 -3.83 5.61
C PRO A 111 16.77 -2.43 6.11
N GLY A 112 15.80 -1.51 6.10
CA GLY A 112 16.05 -0.14 6.54
C GLY A 112 14.81 0.75 6.55
N PRO A 113 14.97 2.08 6.60
CA PRO A 113 13.87 3.02 6.70
C PRO A 113 12.81 2.83 5.62
N CYS A 114 11.54 2.82 6.06
CA CYS A 114 10.39 2.68 5.17
C CYS A 114 9.19 3.43 5.78
N ALA A 115 8.75 4.51 5.15
CA ALA A 115 7.68 5.35 5.68
C ALA A 115 6.34 4.60 5.81
N VAL A 116 6.03 3.67 4.88
CA VAL A 116 4.81 2.83 4.92
C VAL A 116 4.73 2.04 6.21
N ILE A 117 5.79 1.28 6.51
CA ILE A 117 5.81 0.38 7.67
C ILE A 117 5.92 1.19 8.97
N THR A 118 6.69 2.28 8.98
CA THR A 118 6.80 3.16 10.14
C THR A 118 5.44 3.78 10.49
N ALA A 119 4.73 4.35 9.51
CA ALA A 119 3.40 4.91 9.70
C ALA A 119 2.39 3.87 10.17
N LEU A 120 2.33 2.72 9.51
CA LEU A 120 1.42 1.63 9.87
C LEU A 120 1.62 1.18 11.32
N SER A 121 2.88 1.00 11.74
CA SER A 121 3.23 0.52 13.08
C SER A 121 2.74 1.45 14.21
N ILE A 122 2.67 2.76 13.95
CA ILE A 122 2.26 3.77 14.94
C ILE A 122 0.85 4.30 14.70
N SER A 123 0.15 3.85 13.66
CA SER A 123 -1.18 4.35 13.28
C SER A 123 -2.26 4.07 14.33
N GLY A 124 -2.18 2.96 15.03
CA GLY A 124 -3.24 2.45 15.91
C GLY A 124 -4.37 1.74 15.16
N LEU A 125 -4.21 1.50 13.85
CA LEU A 125 -5.13 0.74 13.01
C LEU A 125 -4.64 -0.72 12.83
N PRO A 126 -5.50 -1.64 12.35
CA PRO A 126 -5.11 -3.03 12.15
C PRO A 126 -3.91 -3.19 11.21
N THR A 127 -2.88 -3.92 11.67
CA THR A 127 -1.62 -4.10 10.92
C THR A 127 -1.47 -5.48 10.29
N GLY A 128 -2.32 -6.43 10.64
CA GLY A 128 -2.19 -7.83 10.22
C GLY A 128 -2.36 -8.03 8.71
N ARG A 129 -3.19 -7.21 8.08
CA ARG A 129 -3.39 -7.18 6.62
C ARG A 129 -3.57 -5.73 6.19
N PHE A 130 -2.79 -5.29 5.22
CA PHE A 130 -2.85 -3.93 4.68
C PHE A 130 -2.58 -3.93 3.17
N CYS A 131 -2.91 -2.83 2.52
CA CYS A 131 -2.54 -2.54 1.14
C CYS A 131 -1.87 -1.17 1.06
N PHE A 132 -0.85 -1.07 0.22
CA PHE A 132 -0.17 0.17 -0.07
C PHE A 132 -0.63 0.67 -1.44
N GLU A 133 -1.27 1.83 -1.44
CA GLU A 133 -1.89 2.43 -2.61
C GLU A 133 -1.04 3.55 -3.24
N GLY A 134 0.06 3.94 -2.57
CA GLY A 134 0.98 4.96 -3.04
C GLY A 134 0.36 6.35 -3.15
N PHE A 135 0.78 7.11 -4.16
CA PHE A 135 0.19 8.42 -4.47
C PHE A 135 -1.03 8.26 -5.37
N LEU A 136 -2.12 8.94 -5.01
CA LEU A 136 -3.29 9.00 -5.88
C LEU A 136 -3.01 9.82 -7.15
N SER A 137 -3.55 9.35 -8.27
CA SER A 137 -3.40 10.04 -9.57
C SER A 137 -3.89 11.48 -9.50
N THR A 138 -3.18 12.38 -10.20
CA THR A 138 -3.62 13.77 -10.38
C THR A 138 -4.73 13.90 -11.42
N ALA A 139 -4.91 12.90 -12.29
CA ALA A 139 -5.99 12.84 -13.27
C ALA A 139 -7.29 12.44 -12.57
N LYS A 140 -8.28 13.35 -12.52
CA LYS A 140 -9.55 13.18 -11.79
C LYS A 140 -10.26 11.85 -12.09
N LYS A 141 -10.30 11.43 -13.35
CA LYS A 141 -10.97 10.17 -13.75
C LYS A 141 -10.29 8.96 -13.12
N SER A 142 -8.99 8.79 -13.34
CA SER A 142 -8.21 7.66 -12.80
C SER A 142 -8.23 7.64 -11.27
N ARG A 143 -8.16 8.82 -10.63
CA ARG A 143 -8.25 8.97 -9.19
C ARG A 143 -9.60 8.49 -8.66
N LYS A 144 -10.71 8.89 -9.28
CA LYS A 144 -12.06 8.46 -8.90
C LYS A 144 -12.28 6.97 -9.14
N GLU A 145 -11.79 6.42 -10.25
CA GLU A 145 -11.83 4.98 -10.54
C GLU A 145 -11.06 4.19 -9.49
N HIS A 146 -9.84 4.61 -9.15
CA HIS A 146 -9.02 3.99 -8.11
C HIS A 146 -9.75 3.99 -6.76
N LEU A 147 -10.21 5.14 -6.26
CA LEU A 147 -10.93 5.22 -5.00
C LEU A 147 -12.24 4.41 -5.00
N SER A 148 -12.95 4.37 -6.14
CA SER A 148 -14.16 3.55 -6.27
C SER A 148 -13.88 2.06 -6.14
N SER A 149 -12.73 1.58 -6.63
CA SER A 149 -12.32 0.18 -6.50
C SER A 149 -12.00 -0.22 -5.05
N LEU A 150 -11.67 0.75 -4.20
CA LEU A 150 -11.30 0.53 -2.80
C LEU A 150 -12.48 0.67 -1.82
N LYS A 151 -13.70 0.99 -2.27
CA LYS A 151 -14.85 1.20 -1.36
C LYS A 151 -15.13 0.02 -0.44
N GLY A 152 -14.97 -1.20 -0.93
CA GLY A 152 -15.17 -2.44 -0.18
C GLY A 152 -13.90 -3.03 0.42
N GLU A 153 -12.75 -2.34 0.35
CA GLU A 153 -11.50 -2.84 0.88
C GLU A 153 -11.57 -2.93 2.42
N THR A 154 -11.37 -4.13 2.95
CA THR A 154 -11.46 -4.41 4.40
C THR A 154 -10.12 -4.34 5.10
N ARG A 155 -9.02 -4.30 4.35
CA ARG A 155 -7.67 -4.14 4.90
C ARG A 155 -7.37 -2.67 5.17
N THR A 156 -6.44 -2.39 6.06
CA THR A 156 -5.89 -1.04 6.24
C THR A 156 -5.22 -0.58 4.95
N MET A 157 -5.57 0.61 4.49
CA MET A 157 -5.04 1.22 3.26
C MET A 157 -4.02 2.29 3.61
N ILE A 158 -2.92 2.37 2.86
CA ILE A 158 -1.86 3.35 3.12
C ILE A 158 -1.59 4.14 1.84
N PHE A 159 -1.66 5.48 1.97
CA PHE A 159 -1.39 6.41 0.88
C PHE A 159 -0.26 7.36 1.24
N TYR A 160 0.50 7.79 0.26
CA TYR A 160 1.40 8.93 0.37
C TYR A 160 0.72 10.20 -0.11
N GLU A 161 0.99 11.33 0.55
CA GLU A 161 0.46 12.60 0.08
C GLU A 161 1.38 13.79 0.37
N ALA A 162 1.43 14.68 -0.61
CA ALA A 162 2.12 15.96 -0.47
C ALA A 162 1.24 16.99 0.24
N PRO A 163 1.81 17.92 1.01
CA PRO A 163 1.04 18.85 1.82
C PRO A 163 0.04 19.69 1.02
N HIS A 164 0.42 20.14 -0.16
CA HIS A 164 -0.42 21.00 -0.99
C HIS A 164 -1.64 20.29 -1.61
N LYS A 165 -1.70 18.94 -1.53
CA LYS A 165 -2.83 18.13 -2.02
C LYS A 165 -3.65 17.53 -0.88
N LEU A 166 -3.16 17.60 0.36
CA LEU A 166 -3.71 16.85 1.48
C LEU A 166 -5.22 17.07 1.66
N VAL A 167 -5.69 18.32 1.69
CA VAL A 167 -7.11 18.64 1.93
C VAL A 167 -7.98 18.03 0.82
N ALA A 168 -7.64 18.25 -0.44
CA ALA A 168 -8.38 17.68 -1.57
C ALA A 168 -8.37 16.13 -1.53
N THR A 169 -7.27 15.52 -1.08
CA THR A 169 -7.19 14.07 -0.92
C THR A 169 -8.09 13.57 0.19
N LEU A 170 -8.15 14.27 1.33
CA LEU A 170 -9.04 13.91 2.43
C LEU A 170 -10.52 14.03 2.02
N GLU A 171 -10.87 15.06 1.25
CA GLU A 171 -12.23 15.23 0.69
C GLU A 171 -12.61 14.09 -0.25
N ASP A 172 -11.72 13.70 -1.16
CA ASP A 172 -11.95 12.59 -2.09
C ASP A 172 -12.06 11.24 -1.35
N LEU A 173 -11.23 11.02 -0.30
CA LEU A 173 -11.32 9.84 0.56
C LEU A 173 -12.64 9.82 1.35
N ALA A 174 -13.09 10.98 1.87
CA ALA A 174 -14.37 11.09 2.59
C ALA A 174 -15.58 10.87 1.66
N GLU A 175 -15.52 11.36 0.40
CA GLU A 175 -16.55 11.07 -0.61
C GLU A 175 -16.61 9.56 -0.92
N ALA A 176 -15.46 8.90 -1.00
CA ALA A 176 -15.40 7.49 -1.36
C ALA A 176 -15.74 6.55 -0.20
N PHE A 177 -15.29 6.84 1.03
CA PHE A 177 -15.32 5.91 2.16
C PHE A 177 -16.21 6.36 3.32
N GLY A 178 -16.75 7.59 3.26
CA GLY A 178 -17.54 8.20 4.32
C GLY A 178 -16.70 9.03 5.31
N ALA A 179 -17.28 10.13 5.81
CA ALA A 179 -16.60 11.08 6.71
C ALA A 179 -16.18 10.46 8.05
N GLU A 180 -16.92 9.45 8.53
CA GLU A 180 -16.67 8.74 9.79
C GLU A 180 -15.56 7.67 9.68
N ARG A 181 -15.01 7.43 8.49
CA ARG A 181 -13.92 6.48 8.29
C ARG A 181 -12.69 6.93 9.09
N LYS A 182 -12.17 6.03 9.92
CA LYS A 182 -10.98 6.30 10.72
C LYS A 182 -9.75 6.46 9.85
N ILE A 183 -8.91 7.40 10.24
CA ILE A 183 -7.64 7.70 9.59
C ILE A 183 -6.58 8.05 10.63
N SER A 184 -5.35 7.67 10.37
CA SER A 184 -4.16 8.16 11.06
C SER A 184 -3.29 8.92 10.06
N LEU A 185 -3.09 10.22 10.30
CA LEU A 185 -2.19 11.04 9.51
C LEU A 185 -0.83 11.08 10.20
N CYS A 186 0.17 10.44 9.60
CA CYS A 186 1.55 10.45 10.07
C CYS A 186 2.32 11.51 9.28
N ARG A 187 2.73 12.58 9.96
CA ARG A 187 3.39 13.74 9.35
C ARG A 187 4.83 13.82 9.78
N GLU A 188 5.74 14.13 8.85
CA GLU A 188 7.15 14.41 9.10
C GLU A 188 7.83 13.30 9.91
N LEU A 189 7.56 12.03 9.57
CA LEU A 189 8.11 10.86 10.24
C LEU A 189 9.64 10.96 10.39
N THR A 190 10.14 10.63 11.56
CA THR A 190 11.55 10.67 11.98
C THR A 190 12.17 12.08 12.09
N LYS A 191 11.45 13.14 11.67
CA LYS A 191 11.92 14.52 11.70
C LYS A 191 11.55 15.22 13.02
N LEU A 192 12.10 16.42 13.24
CA LEU A 192 11.87 17.21 14.46
C LEU A 192 10.38 17.51 14.74
N HIS A 193 9.57 17.61 13.70
CA HIS A 193 8.14 17.94 13.79
C HIS A 193 7.26 16.74 13.47
N GLU A 194 7.71 15.53 13.83
CA GLU A 194 6.90 14.32 13.72
C GLU A 194 5.59 14.46 14.50
N GLU A 195 4.49 14.16 13.86
CA GLU A 195 3.15 14.20 14.44
C GLU A 195 2.31 13.03 13.92
N VAL A 196 1.53 12.42 14.81
CA VAL A 196 0.55 11.39 14.46
C VAL A 196 -0.82 11.82 14.95
N VAL A 197 -1.72 12.09 14.00
CA VAL A 197 -3.10 12.50 14.27
C VAL A 197 -4.03 11.33 13.95
N ARG A 198 -4.66 10.77 14.98
CA ARG A 198 -5.65 9.68 14.86
C ARG A 198 -7.04 10.28 15.00
N THR A 199 -7.87 10.17 13.96
CA THR A 199 -9.15 10.88 13.88
C THR A 199 -10.05 10.21 12.82
N THR A 200 -11.10 10.91 12.37
CA THR A 200 -11.91 10.54 11.21
C THR A 200 -11.55 11.41 10.00
N LEU A 201 -11.98 10.99 8.80
CA LEU A 201 -11.76 11.79 7.59
C LEU A 201 -12.41 13.17 7.69
N GLY A 202 -13.62 13.25 8.25
CA GLY A 202 -14.33 14.52 8.44
C GLY A 202 -13.60 15.48 9.37
N GLU A 203 -13.13 14.99 10.52
CA GLU A 203 -12.36 15.80 11.48
C GLU A 203 -10.99 16.19 10.91
N ALA A 204 -10.35 15.32 10.13
CA ALA A 204 -9.09 15.65 9.46
C ALA A 204 -9.25 16.78 8.45
N ILE A 205 -10.34 16.77 7.65
CA ILE A 205 -10.67 17.87 6.74
C ILE A 205 -10.82 19.19 7.51
N ALA A 206 -11.62 19.19 8.57
CA ALA A 206 -11.84 20.39 9.39
C ALA A 206 -10.52 20.92 9.97
N LYS A 207 -9.65 20.05 10.49
CA LYS A 207 -8.35 20.43 11.06
C LYS A 207 -7.43 21.13 10.06
N TYR A 208 -7.36 20.63 8.82
CA TYR A 208 -6.37 21.09 7.84
C TYR A 208 -6.90 22.12 6.84
N ALA A 209 -8.22 22.36 6.78
CA ALA A 209 -8.82 23.39 5.94
C ALA A 209 -8.42 24.82 6.36
N GLU A 210 -8.30 25.08 7.67
CA GLU A 210 -7.99 26.41 8.19
C GLU A 210 -6.49 26.75 8.14
N ASN A 211 -5.65 25.77 8.43
CA ASN A 211 -4.20 25.94 8.52
C ASN A 211 -3.52 25.07 7.50
N GLY A 212 -3.17 25.61 6.34
CA GLY A 212 -2.54 24.88 5.26
C GLY A 212 -1.47 23.90 5.76
N PRO A 213 -1.59 22.60 5.42
CA PRO A 213 -0.69 21.56 5.94
C PRO A 213 0.74 21.79 5.44
N LYS A 214 1.73 21.45 6.29
CA LYS A 214 3.16 21.51 5.96
C LYS A 214 3.81 20.17 6.22
N GLY A 215 4.83 19.85 5.45
CA GLY A 215 5.58 18.61 5.56
C GLY A 215 4.96 17.46 4.76
N GLU A 216 5.54 16.29 4.83
CA GLU A 216 5.14 15.08 4.10
C GLU A 216 4.20 14.22 4.95
N PHE A 217 3.24 13.60 4.31
CA PHE A 217 2.21 12.81 4.98
C PHE A 217 2.17 11.37 4.49
N VAL A 218 2.01 10.46 5.44
CA VAL A 218 1.52 9.10 5.20
C VAL A 218 0.13 9.00 5.80
N LEU A 219 -0.86 8.67 4.98
CA LEU A 219 -2.25 8.50 5.36
C LEU A 219 -2.53 7.01 5.56
N VAL A 220 -2.84 6.61 6.77
CA VAL A 220 -3.22 5.24 7.09
C VAL A 220 -4.72 5.24 7.35
N VAL A 221 -5.50 4.64 6.44
CA VAL A 221 -6.97 4.64 6.45
C VAL A 221 -7.49 3.27 6.84
N ASP A 222 -8.44 3.23 7.75
CA ASP A 222 -9.06 1.97 8.18
C ASP A 222 -9.80 1.29 7.04
N GLY A 223 -9.87 -0.04 7.05
CA GLY A 223 -10.65 -0.81 6.10
C GLY A 223 -12.16 -0.60 6.27
N ALA A 224 -12.95 -1.03 5.30
CA ALA A 224 -14.40 -1.12 5.44
C ALA A 224 -14.74 -2.10 6.57
N ALA A 225 -15.74 -1.76 7.37
CA ALA A 225 -16.31 -2.75 8.29
C ALA A 225 -16.74 -4.00 7.48
N PRO A 226 -16.51 -5.20 8.00
CA PRO A 226 -17.05 -6.40 7.38
C PRO A 226 -18.55 -6.18 7.16
N VAL A 227 -19.03 -6.37 5.94
CA VAL A 227 -20.46 -6.46 5.72
C VAL A 227 -20.92 -7.67 6.52
N GLU A 228 -21.60 -7.46 7.63
CA GLU A 228 -22.32 -8.55 8.29
C GLU A 228 -23.24 -9.12 7.22
N LYS A 229 -22.92 -10.31 6.72
CA LYS A 229 -23.88 -11.06 5.94
C LYS A 229 -25.04 -11.27 6.89
N GLU A 230 -26.20 -10.66 6.57
CA GLU A 230 -27.42 -11.02 7.26
C GLU A 230 -27.50 -12.53 7.25
N VAL A 231 -27.44 -13.13 8.45
CA VAL A 231 -27.54 -14.58 8.56
C VAL A 231 -28.98 -14.87 8.15
N PRO A 232 -29.17 -15.61 7.04
CA PRO A 232 -30.55 -15.87 6.56
C PRO A 232 -31.39 -16.47 7.69
N THR A 233 -32.53 -15.88 7.93
CA THR A 233 -33.45 -16.32 8.98
C THR A 233 -34.24 -17.56 8.56
N ALA A 234 -34.89 -18.20 9.50
CA ALA A 234 -35.85 -19.28 9.16
C ALA A 234 -37.00 -18.78 8.27
N GLU A 235 -37.42 -17.51 8.45
CA GLU A 235 -38.39 -16.84 7.60
C GLU A 235 -37.94 -16.72 6.15
N ASP A 236 -36.71 -16.23 5.93
CA ASP A 236 -36.11 -16.11 4.58
C ASP A 236 -36.01 -17.48 3.90
N ALA A 237 -35.66 -18.52 4.66
CA ALA A 237 -35.61 -19.88 4.16
C ALA A 237 -37.01 -20.40 3.77
N GLY A 238 -38.00 -20.11 4.58
CA GLY A 238 -39.38 -20.46 4.31
C GLY A 238 -39.93 -19.79 3.06
N GLU A 239 -39.75 -18.47 2.93
CA GLU A 239 -40.17 -17.70 1.74
C GLU A 239 -39.51 -18.20 0.47
N MET A 240 -38.22 -18.51 0.52
CA MET A 240 -37.50 -19.03 -0.63
C MET A 240 -38.01 -20.41 -1.05
N VAL A 241 -38.28 -21.32 -0.10
CA VAL A 241 -38.86 -22.63 -0.39
C VAL A 241 -40.23 -22.47 -1.05
N LYS A 242 -41.10 -21.59 -0.52
CA LYS A 242 -42.44 -21.29 -1.08
C LYS A 242 -42.32 -20.78 -2.51
N ARG A 243 -41.40 -19.87 -2.79
CA ARG A 243 -41.17 -19.36 -4.13
C ARG A 243 -40.76 -20.45 -5.10
N LEU A 244 -39.74 -21.27 -4.74
CA LEU A 244 -39.28 -22.36 -5.58
C LEU A 244 -40.35 -23.43 -5.85
N MET A 245 -41.21 -23.69 -4.88
CA MET A 245 -42.37 -24.58 -5.09
C MET A 245 -43.42 -23.98 -6.05
N SER A 246 -43.67 -22.66 -5.99
CA SER A 246 -44.54 -21.97 -6.94
C SER A 246 -44.01 -21.96 -8.38
N GLU A 247 -42.69 -22.06 -8.51
CA GLU A 247 -41.97 -22.19 -9.79
C GLU A 247 -41.97 -23.66 -10.31
N GLY A 248 -42.60 -24.60 -9.60
CA GLY A 248 -42.81 -25.98 -10.04
C GLY A 248 -41.80 -27.01 -9.49
N LEU A 249 -40.90 -26.62 -8.54
CA LEU A 249 -40.02 -27.58 -7.91
C LEU A 249 -40.75 -28.46 -6.90
N SER A 250 -40.30 -29.72 -6.76
CA SER A 250 -40.77 -30.53 -5.64
C SER A 250 -40.31 -29.94 -4.31
N ARG A 251 -41.09 -30.12 -3.23
CA ARG A 251 -40.74 -29.63 -1.88
C ARG A 251 -39.34 -30.08 -1.46
N LYS A 252 -38.98 -31.33 -1.76
CA LYS A 252 -37.66 -31.91 -1.47
C LYS A 252 -36.53 -31.17 -2.20
N ASP A 253 -36.72 -30.84 -3.46
CA ASP A 253 -35.74 -30.14 -4.29
C ASP A 253 -35.67 -28.67 -3.92
N ALA A 254 -36.77 -28.01 -3.60
CA ALA A 254 -36.85 -26.66 -3.11
C ALA A 254 -36.06 -26.51 -1.79
N ILE A 255 -36.27 -27.38 -0.80
CA ILE A 255 -35.52 -27.40 0.45
C ILE A 255 -34.01 -27.60 0.18
N LYS A 256 -33.61 -28.52 -0.69
CA LYS A 256 -32.24 -28.78 -1.03
C LYS A 256 -31.55 -27.55 -1.67
N GLN A 257 -32.29 -26.90 -2.57
CA GLN A 257 -31.77 -25.72 -3.28
C GLN A 257 -31.66 -24.51 -2.35
N THR A 258 -32.68 -24.28 -1.49
CA THR A 258 -32.65 -23.22 -0.48
C THR A 258 -31.50 -23.41 0.52
N ALA A 259 -31.32 -24.62 1.06
CA ALA A 259 -30.24 -24.92 1.97
C ALA A 259 -28.85 -24.60 1.38
N LYS A 260 -28.67 -24.89 0.08
CA LYS A 260 -27.44 -24.57 -0.63
C LYS A 260 -27.31 -23.08 -0.92
N ALA A 261 -28.39 -22.40 -1.28
CA ALA A 261 -28.33 -20.98 -1.66
C ALA A 261 -28.12 -20.06 -0.46
N LEU A 262 -28.73 -20.42 0.69
CA LEU A 262 -28.61 -19.63 1.92
C LEU A 262 -27.53 -20.12 2.88
N ASP A 263 -26.76 -21.15 2.50
CA ASP A 263 -25.73 -21.80 3.33
C ASP A 263 -26.28 -22.22 4.72
N LEU A 264 -27.55 -22.74 4.74
CA LEU A 264 -28.20 -23.17 5.95
C LEU A 264 -28.27 -24.72 6.04
N PRO A 265 -28.22 -25.28 7.27
CA PRO A 265 -28.45 -26.71 7.47
C PRO A 265 -29.81 -27.14 6.96
N LYS A 266 -29.90 -28.29 6.28
CA LYS A 266 -31.16 -28.78 5.68
C LYS A 266 -32.29 -28.95 6.68
N ASN A 267 -31.99 -29.33 7.93
CA ASN A 267 -32.99 -29.44 8.99
C ASN A 267 -33.66 -28.11 9.32
N VAL A 268 -32.88 -27.00 9.36
CA VAL A 268 -33.40 -25.65 9.61
C VAL A 268 -34.33 -25.22 8.48
N VAL A 269 -33.95 -25.47 7.23
CA VAL A 269 -34.81 -25.16 6.05
C VAL A 269 -36.03 -26.05 6.00
N TYR A 270 -35.93 -27.30 6.43
CA TYR A 270 -37.05 -28.23 6.51
C TYR A 270 -38.10 -27.77 7.56
N ASP A 271 -37.61 -27.40 8.75
CA ASP A 271 -38.48 -26.90 9.84
C ASP A 271 -39.18 -25.59 9.44
N ALA A 272 -38.45 -24.69 8.78
CA ALA A 272 -39.02 -23.46 8.22
C ALA A 272 -40.08 -23.75 7.15
N ALA A 273 -39.89 -24.76 6.31
CA ALA A 273 -40.83 -25.16 5.30
C ALA A 273 -42.09 -25.84 5.88
N LEU A 274 -42.04 -26.42 7.09
CA LEU A 274 -43.23 -26.96 7.78
C LEU A 274 -44.10 -25.86 8.36
N SER A 275 -43.50 -24.80 8.89
CA SER A 275 -44.21 -23.67 9.50
C SER A 275 -45.05 -22.82 8.50
N ILE A 276 -44.88 -23.05 7.19
CA ILE A 276 -45.59 -22.31 6.14
C ILE A 276 -46.97 -22.92 5.82
N ASP A 277 -47.19 -24.16 6.19
CA ASP A 277 -48.45 -24.90 5.91
C ASP A 277 -49.47 -24.77 7.05
N GLU A 278 -49.15 -24.04 8.13
CA GLU A 278 -50.06 -23.63 9.19
C GLU A 278 -50.54 -22.18 8.98
#